data_57571afb3972599599b43d2736c13c85
#
_entry.id   57571afb3972599599b43d2736c13c85
#
_cell.length_a   1.000
_cell.length_b   1.000
_cell.length_c   1.000
_cell.angle_alpha   90.00
_cell.angle_beta   90.00
_cell.angle_gamma   90.00
#
_symmetry.space_group_name_H-M   'P 1'
#
loop_
_entity.id
_entity.type
_entity.pdbx_description
1 polymer ?
#
loop_
_entity_poly.entity_id
_entity_poly.type
_entity_poly.pdbx_seq_one_letter_code
_entity_poly.pdbx_strand_id
1 'polypeptide(L)'
;MKKYINKSIFVLTFFAAFFSSCEDVDMVQINPNANTVVSLSTNSVILLEDNSTENAVTVSWTLPDFNFDAAPSYTIMIDISGGDFTAAQLISVGSDYSYDFTVAELNNKLLSLGLTPNEEAIVDFKIKTTLSSYQEMLSESVSLTVTPYSSILDLSTNIGVVGSATPGGWGNPDIPDLPFYTTATADVYVAYVTLGDGEIKFRKDNLWTENYGDTGADGTLEANGDNIPVSAGSYMITLNMSNLTYTIESFTWGLVGSATTNGWGGPDMMLNYNSFGDDWRTVVSLNDGEVKFRFNNDWGLNYGDSGADGSLENGGDNIAISAGNYLVIFNPITLTYSFEEMDVWGLVGSSTANGWDGPNQKFIPDFGINENHYYINGAVLNDGEIKIRQNDAWAVNYGSSSFDSASTTNELDLNGSNIPVISGTYNIILDFSGASPTITLYKW
;
A
#
# COMPACT_ATOMS: atom_id res chain seq x y z
N MET A 1 71.04 -16.63 67.03
CA MET A 1 70.86 -17.14 65.69
C MET A 1 69.75 -18.26 65.52
N LYS A 2 69.17 -18.81 66.58
CA LYS A 2 68.14 -19.86 66.50
C LYS A 2 66.67 -19.36 66.44
N LYS A 3 66.39 -18.09 66.51
CA LYS A 3 65.01 -17.56 66.55
C LYS A 3 64.49 -17.04 65.18
N TYR A 4 65.34 -16.93 64.17
CA TYR A 4 64.95 -16.44 62.86
C TYR A 4 64.72 -17.59 61.82
N ILE A 5 65.24 -18.79 62.09
CA ILE A 5 65.08 -19.95 61.16
C ILE A 5 63.68 -20.51 61.23
N ASN A 6 63.01 -20.49 62.38
CA ASN A 6 61.65 -21.02 62.53
C ASN A 6 60.53 -20.12 61.94
N LYS A 7 60.79 -18.81 61.77
CA LYS A 7 59.84 -17.90 61.14
C LYS A 7 59.87 -17.97 59.62
N SER A 8 61.05 -18.23 59.05
CA SER A 8 61.19 -18.39 57.59
C SER A 8 60.64 -19.71 57.08
N ILE A 9 60.69 -20.78 57.84
CA ILE A 9 60.12 -22.09 57.47
C ILE A 9 58.58 -22.03 57.58
N PHE A 10 58.00 -21.29 58.52
CA PHE A 10 56.57 -21.17 58.63
C PHE A 10 55.94 -20.27 57.55
N VAL A 11 56.67 -19.25 57.07
CA VAL A 11 56.23 -18.42 55.94
C VAL A 11 56.34 -19.16 54.61
N LEU A 12 57.37 -20.02 54.45
CA LEU A 12 57.56 -20.78 53.23
C LEU A 12 56.55 -21.93 53.11
N THR A 13 56.12 -22.54 54.21
CA THR A 13 55.07 -23.57 54.21
C THR A 13 53.67 -22.99 54.03
N PHE A 14 53.41 -21.72 54.42
CA PHE A 14 52.13 -21.08 54.19
C PHE A 14 51.99 -20.60 52.75
N PHE A 15 53.11 -20.27 52.04
CA PHE A 15 53.09 -19.85 50.65
C PHE A 15 52.97 -21.04 49.67
N ALA A 16 53.37 -22.26 50.09
CA ALA A 16 53.27 -23.45 49.29
C ALA A 16 51.83 -24.06 49.28
N ALA A 17 50.95 -23.68 50.22
CA ALA A 17 49.57 -24.13 50.31
C ALA A 17 48.60 -23.36 49.39
N PHE A 18 49.05 -22.27 48.74
CA PHE A 18 48.18 -21.50 47.81
C PHE A 18 48.32 -21.89 46.34
N PHE A 19 49.16 -22.86 46.00
CA PHE A 19 49.36 -23.30 44.60
C PHE A 19 48.71 -24.65 44.24
N SER A 20 47.88 -25.23 45.08
CA SER A 20 47.23 -26.49 44.78
C SER A 20 45.70 -26.37 44.68
N SER A 21 45.23 -25.32 44.03
CA SER A 21 43.85 -25.28 43.53
C SER A 21 43.85 -24.86 42.04
N CYS A 22 44.40 -25.75 41.21
CA CYS A 22 43.89 -25.92 39.86
C CYS A 22 42.89 -27.09 39.96
N GLU A 23 41.63 -26.81 40.17
CA GLU A 23 40.60 -27.69 39.70
C GLU A 23 40.74 -27.68 38.18
N ASP A 24 41.01 -28.83 37.58
CA ASP A 24 40.78 -29.05 36.16
C ASP A 24 39.30 -28.77 35.94
N VAL A 25 39.00 -27.56 35.44
CA VAL A 25 37.65 -27.28 34.93
C VAL A 25 37.56 -28.14 33.67
N ASP A 26 36.88 -29.27 33.77
CA ASP A 26 36.46 -30.03 32.61
C ASP A 26 35.72 -29.09 31.70
N MET A 27 36.38 -28.54 30.68
CA MET A 27 35.74 -27.73 29.68
C MET A 27 34.76 -28.60 28.90
N VAL A 28 33.48 -28.41 29.12
CA VAL A 28 32.42 -29.08 28.36
C VAL A 28 32.58 -28.68 26.90
N GLN A 29 32.90 -29.66 26.05
CA GLN A 29 33.02 -29.44 24.60
C GLN A 29 31.65 -29.71 23.95
N ILE A 30 31.22 -28.76 23.15
CA ILE A 30 30.02 -28.92 22.32
C ILE A 30 30.26 -30.06 21.33
N ASN A 31 29.31 -30.97 21.19
CA ASN A 31 29.33 -31.99 20.16
C ASN A 31 29.44 -31.36 18.76
N PRO A 32 30.53 -31.56 18.03
CA PRO A 32 30.72 -30.97 16.69
C PRO A 32 29.74 -31.54 15.65
N ASN A 33 29.05 -32.64 15.96
CA ASN A 33 28.04 -33.26 15.11
C ASN A 33 26.62 -33.00 15.58
N ALA A 34 26.46 -32.10 16.57
CA ALA A 34 25.10 -31.64 16.97
C ALA A 34 24.36 -31.08 15.76
N ASN A 35 23.20 -31.59 15.50
CA ASN A 35 22.39 -31.19 14.35
C ASN A 35 20.91 -31.09 14.71
N THR A 36 20.25 -30.09 14.16
CA THR A 36 18.80 -29.93 14.21
C THR A 36 18.23 -30.47 12.91
N VAL A 37 17.29 -31.41 13.00
CA VAL A 37 16.55 -31.93 11.85
C VAL A 37 15.19 -31.28 11.81
N VAL A 38 14.91 -30.56 10.74
CA VAL A 38 13.63 -29.88 10.50
C VAL A 38 12.71 -30.75 9.65
N SER A 39 11.41 -30.67 9.90
CA SER A 39 10.36 -31.36 9.16
C SER A 39 9.09 -30.50 9.06
N LEU A 40 8.33 -30.68 8.00
CA LEU A 40 7.07 -30.00 7.73
C LEU A 40 5.91 -30.98 7.78
N SER A 41 4.73 -30.56 8.24
CA SER A 41 3.51 -31.38 8.25
C SER A 41 2.96 -31.68 6.84
N THR A 42 3.34 -30.86 5.85
CA THR A 42 3.01 -31.04 4.43
C THR A 42 4.17 -30.56 3.56
N ASN A 43 4.23 -31.00 2.32
CA ASN A 43 5.21 -30.54 1.33
C ASN A 43 4.61 -29.59 0.28
N SER A 44 3.29 -29.33 0.34
CA SER A 44 2.60 -28.39 -0.54
C SER A 44 1.36 -27.81 0.15
N VAL A 45 1.10 -26.52 -0.08
CA VAL A 45 -0.09 -25.83 0.43
C VAL A 45 -0.50 -24.71 -0.53
N ILE A 46 -1.81 -24.63 -0.81
CA ILE A 46 -2.44 -23.48 -1.46
C ILE A 46 -3.08 -22.66 -0.34
N LEU A 47 -2.64 -21.43 -0.18
CA LEU A 47 -3.17 -20.52 0.83
C LEU A 47 -4.43 -19.85 0.25
N LEU A 48 -5.50 -19.80 1.05
CA LEU A 48 -6.75 -19.15 0.70
C LEU A 48 -7.15 -18.20 1.83
N GLU A 49 -7.58 -17.00 1.47
CA GLU A 49 -7.97 -15.98 2.44
C GLU A 49 -9.13 -16.44 3.34
N ASP A 50 -10.08 -17.18 2.78
CA ASP A 50 -11.21 -17.76 3.52
C ASP A 50 -10.77 -18.66 4.68
N ASN A 51 -9.56 -19.23 4.61
CA ASN A 51 -8.98 -20.11 5.62
C ASN A 51 -7.91 -19.39 6.47
N SER A 52 -7.90 -18.07 6.49
CA SER A 52 -6.82 -17.23 7.06
C SER A 52 -6.39 -17.60 8.48
N THR A 53 -7.31 -18.09 9.31
CA THR A 53 -7.06 -18.49 10.70
C THR A 53 -6.73 -19.97 10.89
N GLU A 54 -6.83 -20.78 9.84
CA GLU A 54 -6.52 -22.21 9.89
C GLU A 54 -5.01 -22.46 9.88
N ASN A 55 -4.59 -23.64 10.31
CA ASN A 55 -3.19 -24.05 10.24
C ASN A 55 -2.82 -24.39 8.79
N ALA A 56 -1.84 -23.67 8.24
CA ALA A 56 -1.29 -23.90 6.90
C ALA A 56 -0.22 -25.00 6.91
N VAL A 57 0.72 -24.90 7.84
CA VAL A 57 1.85 -25.85 7.98
C VAL A 57 2.40 -25.82 9.42
N THR A 58 2.68 -26.98 9.96
CA THR A 58 3.46 -27.13 11.19
C THR A 58 4.90 -27.38 10.86
N VAL A 59 5.81 -26.55 11.35
CA VAL A 59 7.26 -26.75 11.28
C VAL A 59 7.71 -27.34 12.60
N SER A 60 8.39 -28.50 12.57
CA SER A 60 8.88 -29.20 13.76
C SER A 60 10.36 -29.51 13.60
N TRP A 61 11.07 -29.59 14.71
CA TRP A 61 12.51 -29.93 14.70
C TRP A 61 12.93 -30.71 15.94
N THR A 62 14.09 -31.36 15.81
CA THR A 62 14.67 -32.17 16.91
C THR A 62 15.64 -31.33 17.74
N LEU A 63 15.66 -31.61 19.05
CA LEU A 63 16.72 -31.08 19.93
C LEU A 63 18.08 -31.66 19.53
N PRO A 64 19.10 -30.83 19.24
CA PRO A 64 20.47 -31.33 19.02
C PRO A 64 21.06 -31.90 20.31
N ASP A 65 21.83 -32.97 20.18
CA ASP A 65 22.63 -33.51 21.30
C ASP A 65 23.94 -32.72 21.42
N PHE A 66 24.02 -31.86 22.44
CA PHE A 66 25.21 -31.03 22.68
C PHE A 66 26.26 -31.70 23.57
N ASN A 67 26.07 -32.94 24.02
CA ASN A 67 26.85 -33.65 25.06
C ASN A 67 26.67 -33.05 26.48
N PHE A 68 25.77 -32.10 26.68
CA PHE A 68 25.43 -31.53 27.98
C PHE A 68 24.01 -30.93 27.94
N ASP A 69 23.44 -30.72 29.12
CA ASP A 69 22.13 -30.07 29.24
C ASP A 69 22.27 -28.60 28.84
N ALA A 70 21.62 -28.21 27.77
CA ALA A 70 21.57 -26.85 27.23
C ALA A 70 20.13 -26.40 27.06
N ALA A 71 19.94 -25.09 27.14
CA ALA A 71 18.66 -24.44 26.86
C ALA A 71 18.80 -23.52 25.61
N PRO A 72 18.82 -24.09 24.40
CA PRO A 72 18.91 -23.32 23.18
C PRO A 72 17.64 -22.53 22.92
N SER A 73 17.77 -21.45 22.15
CA SER A 73 16.66 -20.78 21.51
C SER A 73 16.66 -21.05 20.01
N TYR A 74 15.47 -21.05 19.42
CA TYR A 74 15.28 -21.37 18.01
C TYR A 74 14.69 -20.21 17.24
N THR A 75 15.11 -20.07 16.00
CA THR A 75 14.54 -19.13 15.02
C THR A 75 14.27 -19.90 13.73
N ILE A 76 13.03 -19.84 13.25
CA ILE A 76 12.66 -20.33 11.94
C ILE A 76 13.11 -19.29 10.92
N MET A 77 13.74 -19.73 9.85
CA MET A 77 14.17 -18.93 8.71
C MET A 77 13.44 -19.42 7.46
N ILE A 78 12.80 -18.52 6.72
CA ILE A 78 12.10 -18.82 5.46
C ILE A 78 12.72 -17.99 4.36
N ASP A 79 13.15 -18.62 3.27
CA ASP A 79 13.70 -17.93 2.09
C ASP A 79 13.17 -18.57 0.80
N ILE A 80 13.31 -17.87 -0.31
CA ILE A 80 13.02 -18.43 -1.64
C ILE A 80 13.96 -19.61 -1.88
N SER A 81 13.46 -20.68 -2.48
CA SER A 81 14.27 -21.90 -2.69
C SER A 81 15.53 -21.61 -3.49
N GLY A 82 16.67 -22.10 -2.94
CA GLY A 82 18.00 -21.81 -3.45
C GLY A 82 18.60 -20.48 -3.03
N GLY A 83 17.92 -19.71 -2.19
CA GLY A 83 18.44 -18.49 -1.55
C GLY A 83 19.55 -18.77 -0.53
N ASP A 84 20.28 -17.74 -0.15
CA ASP A 84 21.38 -17.80 0.80
C ASP A 84 20.97 -17.49 2.25
N PHE A 85 19.69 -17.23 2.49
CA PHE A 85 19.08 -16.88 3.77
C PHE A 85 19.54 -15.53 4.35
N THR A 86 20.18 -14.69 3.56
CA THR A 86 20.57 -13.31 4.01
C THR A 86 19.38 -12.38 4.09
N ALA A 87 18.35 -12.57 3.24
CA ALA A 87 17.10 -11.83 3.23
C ALA A 87 15.91 -12.63 3.78
N ALA A 88 16.18 -13.73 4.50
CA ALA A 88 15.15 -14.62 5.00
C ALA A 88 14.18 -13.93 5.98
N GLN A 89 12.93 -14.36 5.96
CA GLN A 89 11.97 -14.02 7.02
C GLN A 89 12.34 -14.80 8.29
N LEU A 90 12.42 -14.10 9.41
CA LEU A 90 12.85 -14.66 10.69
C LEU A 90 11.67 -14.69 11.68
N ILE A 91 11.45 -15.87 12.31
CA ILE A 91 10.44 -16.05 13.35
C ILE A 91 11.12 -16.65 14.59
N SER A 92 11.22 -15.85 15.65
CA SER A 92 11.78 -16.30 16.92
C SER A 92 10.72 -17.10 17.69
N VAL A 93 11.02 -18.34 18.05
CA VAL A 93 10.10 -19.27 18.70
C VAL A 93 10.55 -19.69 20.11
N GLY A 94 11.59 -19.06 20.63
CA GLY A 94 12.10 -19.34 21.98
C GLY A 94 12.65 -20.77 22.09
N SER A 95 12.19 -21.53 23.08
CA SER A 95 12.63 -22.90 23.35
C SER A 95 11.70 -23.99 22.82
N ASP A 96 10.66 -23.64 22.06
CA ASP A 96 9.72 -24.59 21.49
C ASP A 96 10.36 -25.45 20.39
N TYR A 97 9.81 -26.61 20.12
CA TYR A 97 10.27 -27.57 19.12
C TYR A 97 9.34 -27.70 17.92
N SER A 98 8.29 -26.90 17.89
CA SER A 98 7.36 -26.82 16.78
C SER A 98 6.70 -25.43 16.74
N TYR A 99 6.24 -25.06 15.54
CA TYR A 99 5.50 -23.83 15.31
C TYR A 99 4.43 -24.07 14.26
N ASP A 100 3.20 -23.64 14.56
CA ASP A 100 2.06 -23.73 13.67
C ASP A 100 1.84 -22.38 12.98
N PHE A 101 2.10 -22.34 11.68
CA PHE A 101 1.77 -21.17 10.88
C PHE A 101 0.30 -21.16 10.52
N THR A 102 -0.41 -20.10 10.85
CA THR A 102 -1.71 -19.86 10.23
C THR A 102 -1.55 -19.52 8.76
N VAL A 103 -2.62 -19.71 7.97
CA VAL A 103 -2.65 -19.36 6.54
C VAL A 103 -2.29 -17.89 6.34
N ALA A 104 -2.89 -16.97 7.12
CA ALA A 104 -2.58 -15.54 7.02
C ALA A 104 -1.14 -15.20 7.39
N GLU A 105 -0.60 -15.80 8.46
CA GLU A 105 0.77 -15.53 8.87
C GLU A 105 1.78 -16.00 7.84
N LEU A 106 1.63 -17.23 7.34
CA LEU A 106 2.50 -17.75 6.29
C LEU A 106 2.40 -16.88 5.03
N ASN A 107 1.18 -16.56 4.59
CA ASN A 107 0.94 -15.71 3.43
C ASN A 107 1.69 -14.38 3.51
N ASN A 108 1.58 -13.67 4.66
CA ASN A 108 2.27 -12.40 4.86
C ASN A 108 3.79 -12.53 4.78
N LYS A 109 4.36 -13.64 5.30
CA LYS A 109 5.80 -13.90 5.19
C LYS A 109 6.24 -14.14 3.74
N LEU A 110 5.43 -14.88 2.97
CA LEU A 110 5.70 -15.17 1.56
C LEU A 110 5.62 -13.91 0.69
N LEU A 111 4.61 -13.08 0.89
CA LEU A 111 4.49 -11.80 0.18
C LEU A 111 5.64 -10.85 0.53
N SER A 112 6.10 -10.84 1.80
CA SER A 112 7.26 -10.06 2.23
C SER A 112 8.58 -10.55 1.64
N LEU A 113 8.65 -11.80 1.16
CA LEU A 113 9.77 -12.35 0.37
C LEU A 113 9.68 -11.98 -1.12
N GLY A 114 8.60 -11.31 -1.55
CA GLY A 114 8.36 -10.91 -2.93
C GLY A 114 7.74 -12.01 -3.82
N LEU A 115 7.08 -13.02 -3.24
CA LEU A 115 6.35 -14.00 -4.02
C LEU A 115 5.11 -13.37 -4.65
N THR A 116 4.85 -13.72 -5.92
CA THR A 116 3.67 -13.26 -6.65
C THR A 116 2.42 -14.00 -6.17
N PRO A 117 1.35 -13.28 -5.78
CA PRO A 117 0.07 -13.91 -5.44
C PRO A 117 -0.49 -14.77 -6.58
N ASN A 118 -1.15 -15.87 -6.22
CA ASN A 118 -1.76 -16.85 -7.13
C ASN A 118 -0.79 -17.59 -8.07
N GLU A 119 0.52 -17.47 -7.84
CA GLU A 119 1.54 -18.24 -8.55
C GLU A 119 2.19 -19.27 -7.62
N GLU A 120 2.44 -20.47 -8.15
CA GLU A 120 3.13 -21.52 -7.40
C GLU A 120 4.62 -21.20 -7.29
N ALA A 121 5.15 -21.28 -6.08
CA ALA A 121 6.56 -21.07 -5.78
C ALA A 121 7.09 -22.10 -4.79
N ILE A 122 8.40 -22.22 -4.66
CA ILE A 122 9.05 -23.08 -3.67
C ILE A 122 9.84 -22.20 -2.70
N VAL A 123 9.62 -22.44 -1.41
CA VAL A 123 10.39 -21.80 -0.32
C VAL A 123 11.09 -22.85 0.52
N ASP A 124 12.21 -22.47 1.10
CA ASP A 124 13.03 -23.32 1.95
C ASP A 124 12.98 -22.84 3.39
N PHE A 125 12.82 -23.79 4.31
CA PHE A 125 12.82 -23.57 5.76
C PHE A 125 14.10 -24.08 6.36
N LYS A 126 14.73 -23.30 7.26
CA LYS A 126 15.82 -23.71 8.14
C LYS A 126 15.53 -23.35 9.58
N ILE A 127 16.15 -24.07 10.49
CA ILE A 127 16.17 -23.72 11.91
C ILE A 127 17.55 -23.21 12.28
N LYS A 128 17.60 -21.99 12.79
CA LYS A 128 18.77 -21.46 13.48
C LYS A 128 18.64 -21.78 14.97
N THR A 129 19.58 -22.56 15.48
CA THR A 129 19.69 -22.92 16.90
C THR A 129 20.76 -22.03 17.53
N THR A 130 20.42 -21.27 18.56
CA THR A 130 21.32 -20.35 19.26
C THR A 130 21.51 -20.81 20.70
N LEU A 131 22.75 -21.17 21.06
CA LEU A 131 23.16 -21.53 22.43
C LEU A 131 23.65 -20.30 23.22
N SER A 132 24.32 -19.38 22.53
CA SER A 132 24.83 -18.12 23.10
C SER A 132 25.08 -17.12 21.98
N SER A 133 25.46 -15.90 22.31
CA SER A 133 25.86 -14.88 21.32
C SER A 133 27.06 -15.27 20.44
N TYR A 134 27.77 -16.33 20.78
CA TYR A 134 28.95 -16.81 20.05
C TYR A 134 28.79 -18.18 19.41
N GLN A 135 27.64 -18.85 19.64
CA GLN A 135 27.43 -20.20 19.14
C GLN A 135 26.05 -20.35 18.53
N GLU A 136 26.01 -20.34 17.22
CA GLU A 136 24.83 -20.58 16.40
C GLU A 136 25.05 -21.76 15.47
N MET A 137 24.01 -22.51 15.16
CA MET A 137 24.00 -23.62 14.21
C MET A 137 22.78 -23.51 13.30
N LEU A 138 22.96 -23.88 12.03
CA LEU A 138 21.87 -23.94 11.05
C LEU A 138 21.58 -25.40 10.69
N SER A 139 20.30 -25.72 10.56
CA SER A 139 19.87 -27.02 10.00
C SER A 139 20.07 -27.06 8.49
N GLU A 140 20.00 -28.28 7.92
CA GLU A 140 19.68 -28.41 6.49
C GLU A 140 18.31 -27.83 6.19
N SER A 141 18.07 -27.42 4.94
CA SER A 141 16.78 -26.90 4.51
C SER A 141 15.77 -27.99 4.17
N VAL A 142 14.49 -27.69 4.37
CA VAL A 142 13.36 -28.45 3.82
C VAL A 142 12.50 -27.54 2.98
N SER A 143 12.00 -28.03 1.85
CA SER A 143 11.25 -27.22 0.90
C SER A 143 9.75 -27.40 1.08
N LEU A 144 9.01 -26.32 0.85
CA LEU A 144 7.55 -26.28 0.78
C LEU A 144 7.13 -25.64 -0.54
N THR A 145 6.28 -26.33 -1.29
CA THR A 145 5.61 -25.73 -2.45
C THR A 145 4.41 -24.94 -1.96
N VAL A 146 4.32 -23.67 -2.34
CA VAL A 146 3.29 -22.73 -1.84
C VAL A 146 2.64 -21.98 -2.98
N THR A 147 1.37 -21.65 -2.81
CA THR A 147 0.67 -20.67 -3.67
C THR A 147 0.08 -19.64 -2.72
N PRO A 148 0.67 -18.43 -2.60
CA PRO A 148 0.11 -17.37 -1.76
C PRO A 148 -1.14 -16.76 -2.39
N TYR A 149 -2.04 -16.21 -1.57
CA TYR A 149 -3.16 -15.40 -2.06
C TYR A 149 -2.80 -13.90 -1.99
N SER A 150 -3.49 -13.09 -2.79
CA SER A 150 -3.39 -11.64 -2.67
C SER A 150 -4.02 -11.20 -1.36
N SER A 151 -3.24 -10.57 -0.49
CA SER A 151 -3.75 -9.91 0.72
C SER A 151 -4.22 -8.48 0.45
N ILE A 152 -4.20 -8.05 -0.81
CA ILE A 152 -4.71 -6.74 -1.22
C ILE A 152 -6.22 -6.86 -1.32
N LEU A 153 -6.94 -6.08 -0.53
CA LEU A 153 -8.37 -5.90 -0.69
C LEU A 153 -8.63 -5.40 -2.12
N ASP A 154 -9.54 -6.03 -2.84
CA ASP A 154 -9.98 -5.58 -4.16
C ASP A 154 -11.51 -5.53 -4.17
N LEU A 155 -12.04 -4.33 -4.02
CA LEU A 155 -13.48 -4.07 -4.07
C LEU A 155 -13.97 -3.75 -5.47
N SER A 156 -13.14 -3.84 -6.50
CA SER A 156 -13.53 -3.53 -7.88
C SER A 156 -14.65 -4.44 -8.39
N THR A 157 -15.41 -3.92 -9.32
CA THR A 157 -16.47 -4.68 -10.02
C THR A 157 -16.35 -4.47 -11.51
N ASN A 158 -17.14 -5.22 -12.28
CA ASN A 158 -17.27 -5.02 -13.71
C ASN A 158 -18.48 -4.12 -14.09
N ILE A 159 -19.07 -3.42 -13.11
CA ILE A 159 -20.17 -2.46 -13.33
C ILE A 159 -19.58 -1.05 -13.36
N GLY A 160 -20.03 -0.24 -14.31
CA GLY A 160 -19.54 1.12 -14.47
C GLY A 160 -20.61 2.14 -14.78
N VAL A 161 -20.30 3.42 -14.52
CA VAL A 161 -21.10 4.59 -14.89
C VAL A 161 -20.61 5.10 -16.23
N VAL A 162 -21.49 5.20 -17.20
CA VAL A 162 -21.24 5.66 -18.58
C VAL A 162 -22.21 6.76 -18.94
N GLY A 163 -21.81 7.70 -19.77
CA GLY A 163 -22.73 8.75 -20.22
C GLY A 163 -22.06 10.06 -20.57
N SER A 164 -22.81 11.00 -21.15
CA SER A 164 -22.29 12.33 -21.52
C SER A 164 -21.75 13.13 -20.33
N ALA A 165 -22.15 12.78 -19.12
CA ALA A 165 -21.65 13.37 -17.88
C ALA A 165 -20.33 12.76 -17.39
N THR A 166 -19.83 11.67 -18.01
CA THR A 166 -18.58 10.99 -17.63
C THR A 166 -17.44 11.32 -18.60
N PRO A 167 -16.18 11.15 -18.17
CA PRO A 167 -15.00 11.35 -19.03
C PRO A 167 -15.01 10.55 -20.32
N GLY A 168 -15.48 9.30 -20.26
CA GLY A 168 -15.56 8.39 -21.42
C GLY A 168 -16.76 8.63 -22.33
N GLY A 169 -17.63 9.58 -22.00
CA GLY A 169 -18.88 9.78 -22.73
C GLY A 169 -19.71 8.50 -22.82
N TRP A 170 -20.35 8.26 -23.96
CA TRP A 170 -21.17 7.08 -24.20
C TRP A 170 -20.38 5.83 -24.64
N GLY A 171 -19.10 5.74 -24.27
CA GLY A 171 -18.29 4.55 -24.48
C GLY A 171 -17.08 4.78 -25.39
N ASN A 172 -16.22 5.68 -25.01
CA ASN A 172 -14.89 5.77 -25.60
C ASN A 172 -14.12 4.49 -25.25
N PRO A 173 -13.61 3.71 -26.22
CA PRO A 173 -12.90 2.47 -25.94
C PRO A 173 -11.58 2.67 -25.15
N ASP A 174 -11.01 3.87 -25.19
CA ASP A 174 -9.76 4.20 -24.54
C ASP A 174 -9.95 4.71 -23.10
N ILE A 175 -11.18 5.00 -22.68
CA ILE A 175 -11.52 5.49 -21.36
C ILE A 175 -12.58 4.56 -20.76
N PRO A 176 -12.23 3.79 -19.73
CA PRO A 176 -13.18 2.89 -19.09
C PRO A 176 -14.31 3.66 -18.39
N ASP A 177 -15.42 3.00 -18.17
CA ASP A 177 -16.51 3.53 -17.37
C ASP A 177 -16.04 3.80 -15.94
N LEU A 178 -16.65 4.76 -15.25
CA LEU A 178 -16.33 5.03 -13.85
C LEU A 178 -16.78 3.85 -12.98
N PRO A 179 -15.89 3.26 -12.16
CA PRO A 179 -16.14 1.96 -11.54
C PRO A 179 -17.13 2.02 -10.39
N PHE A 180 -17.90 0.95 -10.22
CA PHE A 180 -18.56 0.62 -8.98
C PHE A 180 -17.71 -0.35 -8.15
N TYR A 181 -17.88 -0.28 -6.85
CA TYR A 181 -17.19 -1.10 -5.87
C TYR A 181 -18.18 -1.94 -5.07
N THR A 182 -17.77 -3.14 -4.63
CA THR A 182 -18.56 -3.98 -3.74
C THR A 182 -18.71 -3.33 -2.37
N THR A 183 -19.79 -3.68 -1.66
CA THR A 183 -20.01 -3.30 -0.27
C THR A 183 -20.14 -4.55 0.61
N ALA A 184 -20.23 -4.37 1.93
CA ALA A 184 -20.52 -5.46 2.85
C ALA A 184 -21.91 -6.10 2.63
N THR A 185 -22.79 -5.46 1.86
CA THR A 185 -24.13 -5.97 1.54
C THR A 185 -24.11 -6.57 0.14
N ALA A 186 -24.50 -7.84 0.03
CA ALA A 186 -24.59 -8.52 -1.28
C ALA A 186 -25.52 -7.76 -2.25
N ASP A 187 -25.13 -7.71 -3.53
CA ASP A 187 -25.83 -7.03 -4.61
C ASP A 187 -26.02 -5.51 -4.42
N VAL A 188 -25.33 -4.92 -3.45
CA VAL A 188 -25.26 -3.47 -3.26
C VAL A 188 -23.86 -2.98 -3.61
N TYR A 189 -23.80 -2.03 -4.56
CA TYR A 189 -22.55 -1.48 -5.07
C TYR A 189 -22.54 0.04 -4.90
N VAL A 190 -21.36 0.62 -4.75
CA VAL A 190 -21.18 2.08 -4.65
C VAL A 190 -20.16 2.57 -5.68
N ALA A 191 -20.41 3.73 -6.25
CA ALA A 191 -19.43 4.46 -7.05
C ALA A 191 -19.22 5.85 -6.46
N TYR A 192 -17.97 6.28 -6.37
CA TYR A 192 -17.59 7.63 -5.96
C TYR A 192 -17.08 8.38 -7.18
N VAL A 193 -17.87 9.28 -7.72
CA VAL A 193 -17.67 9.85 -9.05
C VAL A 193 -17.76 11.37 -9.07
N THR A 194 -17.00 12.01 -9.94
CA THR A 194 -17.21 13.41 -10.33
C THR A 194 -17.78 13.44 -11.73
N LEU A 195 -18.95 14.04 -11.88
CA LEU A 195 -19.72 14.12 -13.12
C LEU A 195 -19.79 15.55 -13.63
N GLY A 196 -19.92 15.72 -14.95
CA GLY A 196 -20.33 16.94 -15.59
C GLY A 196 -21.86 17.09 -15.66
N ASP A 197 -22.34 18.19 -16.23
CA ASP A 197 -23.76 18.29 -16.62
C ASP A 197 -24.04 17.34 -17.80
N GLY A 198 -25.07 16.52 -17.71
CA GLY A 198 -25.39 15.56 -18.77
C GLY A 198 -26.28 14.43 -18.29
N GLU A 199 -26.04 13.26 -18.87
CA GLU A 199 -26.82 12.06 -18.60
C GLU A 199 -25.88 10.87 -18.37
N ILE A 200 -26.33 9.92 -17.56
CA ILE A 200 -25.63 8.67 -17.26
C ILE A 200 -26.51 7.45 -17.46
N LYS A 201 -25.88 6.30 -17.57
CA LYS A 201 -26.44 4.95 -17.43
C LYS A 201 -25.45 4.08 -16.68
N PHE A 202 -25.87 2.90 -16.29
CA PHE A 202 -25.02 1.88 -15.70
C PHE A 202 -24.89 0.71 -16.66
N ARG A 203 -23.70 0.18 -16.84
CA ARG A 203 -23.49 -0.99 -17.71
C ARG A 203 -22.39 -1.90 -17.17
N LYS A 204 -22.36 -3.11 -17.69
CA LYS A 204 -21.43 -4.15 -17.27
C LYS A 204 -20.36 -4.37 -18.32
N ASP A 205 -19.12 -4.68 -17.88
CA ASP A 205 -17.98 -5.03 -18.73
C ASP A 205 -17.63 -3.95 -19.79
N ASN A 206 -17.99 -2.67 -19.57
CA ASN A 206 -17.91 -1.59 -20.56
C ASN A 206 -18.69 -1.89 -21.86
N LEU A 207 -19.68 -2.79 -21.82
CA LEU A 207 -20.46 -3.23 -22.98
C LEU A 207 -21.93 -2.82 -22.88
N TRP A 208 -22.58 -2.62 -24.03
CA TRP A 208 -24.00 -2.30 -24.09
C TRP A 208 -24.94 -3.51 -24.02
N THR A 209 -24.41 -4.73 -23.97
CA THR A 209 -25.19 -5.98 -23.88
C THR A 209 -26.00 -6.09 -22.59
N GLU A 210 -25.46 -5.54 -21.49
CA GLU A 210 -26.14 -5.45 -20.19
C GLU A 210 -25.99 -4.03 -19.67
N ASN A 211 -27.09 -3.26 -19.73
CA ASN A 211 -27.12 -1.88 -19.26
C ASN A 211 -28.46 -1.55 -18.64
N TYR A 212 -28.44 -0.55 -17.76
CA TYR A 212 -29.57 -0.12 -16.94
C TYR A 212 -29.72 1.39 -17.00
N GLY A 213 -30.95 1.87 -17.01
CA GLY A 213 -31.34 3.26 -16.90
C GLY A 213 -32.65 3.36 -16.12
N ASP A 214 -33.26 4.54 -16.07
CA ASP A 214 -34.48 4.79 -15.31
C ASP A 214 -35.55 5.36 -16.23
N THR A 215 -36.52 4.52 -16.59
CA THR A 215 -37.67 4.92 -17.42
C THR A 215 -38.80 5.40 -16.50
N GLY A 216 -38.93 6.69 -16.38
CA GLY A 216 -39.95 7.30 -15.51
C GLY A 216 -39.37 8.20 -14.43
N ALA A 217 -38.06 8.20 -14.23
CA ALA A 217 -37.34 9.00 -13.25
C ALA A 217 -37.89 8.77 -11.82
N ASP A 218 -38.10 7.49 -11.47
CA ASP A 218 -38.75 7.11 -10.20
C ASP A 218 -37.75 6.42 -9.22
N GLY A 219 -36.44 6.31 -9.62
CA GLY A 219 -35.40 5.70 -8.82
C GLY A 219 -35.29 4.19 -8.96
N THR A 220 -36.05 3.61 -9.90
CA THR A 220 -35.94 2.19 -10.27
C THR A 220 -35.14 2.02 -11.56
N LEU A 221 -34.56 0.84 -11.75
CA LEU A 221 -33.71 0.51 -12.91
C LEU A 221 -34.40 -0.47 -13.83
N GLU A 222 -34.45 -0.13 -15.10
CA GLU A 222 -34.88 -1.06 -16.16
C GLU A 222 -33.70 -1.42 -17.06
N ALA A 223 -33.65 -2.69 -17.47
CA ALA A 223 -32.74 -3.12 -18.53
C ALA A 223 -33.03 -2.32 -19.81
N ASN A 224 -32.01 -1.66 -20.35
CA ASN A 224 -32.10 -0.70 -21.46
C ASN A 224 -33.02 0.51 -21.20
N GLY A 225 -33.29 0.86 -19.92
CA GLY A 225 -34.10 2.01 -19.52
C GLY A 225 -33.56 3.35 -20.05
N ASP A 226 -34.30 4.44 -19.80
CA ASP A 226 -33.92 5.77 -20.26
C ASP A 226 -32.66 6.30 -19.57
N ASN A 227 -32.03 7.31 -20.16
CA ASN A 227 -30.88 7.96 -19.57
C ASN A 227 -31.25 8.73 -18.30
N ILE A 228 -30.39 8.74 -17.31
CA ILE A 228 -30.59 9.42 -16.02
C ILE A 228 -29.91 10.80 -16.09
N PRO A 229 -30.66 11.91 -16.02
CA PRO A 229 -30.07 13.25 -16.04
C PRO A 229 -29.35 13.55 -14.73
N VAL A 230 -28.16 14.17 -14.81
CA VAL A 230 -27.35 14.60 -13.68
C VAL A 230 -26.78 15.99 -13.91
N SER A 231 -26.54 16.72 -12.81
CA SER A 231 -25.80 17.99 -12.84
C SER A 231 -24.34 17.77 -12.51
N ALA A 232 -23.50 18.74 -12.87
CA ALA A 232 -22.09 18.72 -12.49
C ALA A 232 -21.91 18.68 -10.97
N GLY A 233 -21.07 17.77 -10.47
CA GLY A 233 -20.82 17.58 -9.05
C GLY A 233 -20.10 16.29 -8.72
N SER A 234 -19.76 16.12 -7.46
CA SER A 234 -19.20 14.86 -6.94
C SER A 234 -20.25 14.11 -6.14
N TYR A 235 -20.36 12.83 -6.42
CA TYR A 235 -21.47 12.01 -5.96
C TYR A 235 -21.01 10.64 -5.47
N MET A 236 -21.76 10.10 -4.52
CA MET A 236 -21.86 8.68 -4.26
C MET A 236 -23.12 8.17 -4.97
N ILE A 237 -22.94 7.19 -5.85
CA ILE A 237 -24.04 6.49 -6.49
C ILE A 237 -24.13 5.10 -5.85
N THR A 238 -25.29 4.77 -5.28
CA THR A 238 -25.52 3.43 -4.73
C THR A 238 -26.47 2.68 -5.68
N LEU A 239 -26.05 1.47 -6.10
CA LEU A 239 -26.89 0.53 -6.84
C LEU A 239 -27.30 -0.62 -5.93
N ASN A 240 -28.58 -0.97 -5.93
CA ASN A 240 -29.07 -2.20 -5.33
C ASN A 240 -29.66 -3.08 -6.44
N MET A 241 -28.89 -4.09 -6.86
CA MET A 241 -29.25 -4.97 -7.95
C MET A 241 -30.27 -6.05 -7.57
N SER A 242 -30.48 -6.28 -6.25
CA SER A 242 -31.51 -7.23 -5.78
C SER A 242 -32.94 -6.70 -6.02
N ASN A 243 -33.15 -5.40 -5.90
CA ASN A 243 -34.45 -4.77 -6.11
C ASN A 243 -34.46 -3.73 -7.25
N LEU A 244 -33.36 -3.62 -7.98
CA LEU A 244 -33.18 -2.74 -9.14
C LEU A 244 -33.49 -1.28 -8.80
N THR A 245 -32.82 -0.74 -7.81
CA THR A 245 -32.93 0.67 -7.39
C THR A 245 -31.57 1.35 -7.33
N TYR A 246 -31.56 2.67 -7.39
CA TYR A 246 -30.35 3.45 -7.22
C TYR A 246 -30.62 4.74 -6.44
N THR A 247 -29.55 5.33 -5.87
CA THR A 247 -29.53 6.69 -5.33
C THR A 247 -28.32 7.44 -5.84
N ILE A 248 -28.43 8.76 -5.95
CA ILE A 248 -27.33 9.68 -6.30
C ILE A 248 -27.30 10.75 -5.23
N GLU A 249 -26.23 10.81 -4.43
CA GLU A 249 -26.10 11.73 -3.30
C GLU A 249 -24.81 12.53 -3.42
N SER A 250 -24.83 13.83 -3.13
CA SER A 250 -23.60 14.63 -3.06
C SER A 250 -22.64 14.04 -2.04
N PHE A 251 -21.42 13.78 -2.45
CA PHE A 251 -20.45 13.10 -1.61
C PHE A 251 -19.02 13.51 -1.94
N THR A 252 -18.32 14.11 -0.97
CA THR A 252 -16.88 14.34 -1.02
C THR A 252 -16.28 14.26 0.36
N TRP A 253 -15.07 13.71 0.44
CA TRP A 253 -14.17 13.97 1.56
C TRP A 253 -13.08 14.91 1.11
N GLY A 254 -12.72 15.87 1.94
CA GLY A 254 -11.69 16.85 1.61
C GLY A 254 -10.82 17.22 2.81
N LEU A 255 -9.62 17.67 2.50
CA LEU A 255 -8.66 18.23 3.45
C LEU A 255 -8.77 19.76 3.41
N VAL A 256 -8.95 20.37 4.57
CA VAL A 256 -9.13 21.84 4.74
C VAL A 256 -8.24 22.32 5.88
N GLY A 257 -7.73 23.54 5.79
CA GLY A 257 -6.93 24.07 6.89
C GLY A 257 -5.96 25.16 6.49
N SER A 258 -5.34 25.81 7.46
CA SER A 258 -4.34 26.87 7.23
C SER A 258 -3.11 26.35 6.45
N ALA A 259 -2.82 25.06 6.52
CA ALA A 259 -1.74 24.43 5.77
C ALA A 259 -2.07 24.22 4.28
N THR A 260 -3.37 24.22 3.89
CA THR A 260 -3.79 24.07 2.50
C THR A 260 -3.75 25.40 1.74
N THR A 261 -3.67 25.34 0.43
CA THR A 261 -3.66 26.54 -0.44
C THR A 261 -4.91 27.40 -0.26
N ASN A 262 -6.08 26.78 0.01
CA ASN A 262 -7.36 27.45 0.10
C ASN A 262 -7.75 27.86 1.54
N GLY A 263 -6.90 27.52 2.53
CA GLY A 263 -7.16 27.84 3.93
C GLY A 263 -8.43 27.16 4.46
N TRP A 264 -8.98 27.69 5.54
CA TRP A 264 -10.21 27.18 6.19
C TRP A 264 -11.50 27.44 5.42
N GLY A 265 -11.47 28.30 4.41
CA GLY A 265 -12.63 28.66 3.59
C GLY A 265 -12.95 27.67 2.48
N GLY A 266 -11.99 26.88 2.07
CA GLY A 266 -12.13 25.96 0.92
C GLY A 266 -12.10 26.67 -0.45
N PRO A 267 -12.36 25.97 -1.55
CA PRO A 267 -12.78 24.58 -1.59
C PRO A 267 -11.73 23.64 -0.99
N ASP A 268 -12.21 22.53 -0.41
CA ASP A 268 -11.34 21.52 0.18
C ASP A 268 -10.50 20.83 -0.88
N MET A 269 -9.32 20.35 -0.49
CA MET A 269 -8.53 19.46 -1.32
C MET A 269 -9.17 18.07 -1.31
N MET A 270 -9.79 17.70 -2.43
CA MET A 270 -10.57 16.46 -2.52
C MET A 270 -9.70 15.22 -2.33
N LEU A 271 -10.21 14.27 -1.57
CA LEU A 271 -9.66 12.93 -1.45
C LEU A 271 -10.35 11.99 -2.45
N ASN A 272 -9.61 11.03 -2.98
CA ASN A 272 -10.10 10.00 -3.90
C ASN A 272 -10.25 8.68 -3.16
N TYR A 273 -11.29 7.94 -3.48
CA TYR A 273 -11.51 6.61 -2.91
C TYR A 273 -10.48 5.61 -3.45
N ASN A 274 -9.95 4.81 -2.56
CA ASN A 274 -9.05 3.70 -2.86
C ASN A 274 -9.71 2.37 -2.48
N SER A 275 -10.08 1.58 -3.48
CA SER A 275 -10.77 0.30 -3.31
C SER A 275 -9.88 -0.82 -2.75
N PHE A 276 -8.57 -0.64 -2.77
CA PHE A 276 -7.59 -1.61 -2.25
C PHE A 276 -7.28 -1.43 -0.75
N GLY A 277 -7.70 -0.31 -0.18
CA GLY A 277 -7.56 -0.02 1.24
C GLY A 277 -8.88 0.29 1.94
N ASP A 278 -9.98 0.41 1.17
CA ASP A 278 -11.27 0.94 1.63
C ASP A 278 -11.07 2.24 2.42
N ASP A 279 -10.29 3.13 1.83
CA ASP A 279 -9.89 4.39 2.41
C ASP A 279 -9.93 5.54 1.38
N TRP A 280 -9.65 6.74 1.83
CA TRP A 280 -9.63 7.95 1.00
C TRP A 280 -8.22 8.52 0.96
N ARG A 281 -7.72 8.84 -0.23
CA ARG A 281 -6.34 9.28 -0.43
C ARG A 281 -6.25 10.52 -1.31
N THR A 282 -5.24 11.33 -1.04
CA THR A 282 -4.83 12.41 -1.94
C THR A 282 -3.35 12.70 -1.80
N VAL A 283 -2.78 13.29 -2.84
CA VAL A 283 -1.40 13.78 -2.83
C VAL A 283 -1.42 15.30 -2.82
N VAL A 284 -0.77 15.90 -1.85
CA VAL A 284 -0.83 17.35 -1.61
C VAL A 284 0.53 17.94 -1.24
N SER A 285 0.72 19.22 -1.59
CA SER A 285 1.77 20.05 -1.00
C SER A 285 1.14 20.94 0.06
N LEU A 286 1.62 20.86 1.29
CA LEU A 286 1.13 21.61 2.44
C LEU A 286 2.18 22.62 2.91
N ASN A 287 1.72 23.71 3.52
CA ASN A 287 2.53 24.66 4.26
C ASN A 287 2.57 24.27 5.75
N ASP A 288 3.44 24.93 6.52
CA ASP A 288 3.33 24.86 7.99
C ASP A 288 1.97 25.38 8.43
N GLY A 289 1.26 24.60 9.25
CA GLY A 289 -0.07 24.98 9.71
C GLY A 289 -0.88 23.82 10.27
N GLU A 290 -2.18 23.90 10.08
CA GLU A 290 -3.12 22.94 10.62
C GLU A 290 -4.12 22.51 9.55
N VAL A 291 -4.64 21.30 9.69
CA VAL A 291 -5.65 20.71 8.80
C VAL A 291 -6.75 19.98 9.56
N LYS A 292 -7.86 19.74 8.88
CA LYS A 292 -8.96 18.85 9.28
C LYS A 292 -9.51 18.13 8.04
N PHE A 293 -10.16 17.02 8.26
CA PHE A 293 -10.97 16.36 7.24
C PHE A 293 -12.43 16.84 7.35
N ARG A 294 -13.07 17.17 6.24
CA ARG A 294 -14.47 17.53 6.27
C ARG A 294 -15.25 16.96 5.09
N PHE A 295 -16.55 16.73 5.35
CA PHE A 295 -17.48 16.15 4.42
C PHE A 295 -18.21 17.22 3.61
N ASN A 296 -18.34 17.04 2.30
CA ASN A 296 -19.10 17.91 1.40
C ASN A 296 -18.77 19.41 1.51
N ASN A 297 -17.51 19.76 1.82
CA ASN A 297 -17.08 21.15 2.07
C ASN A 297 -17.92 21.87 3.15
N ASP A 298 -18.57 21.13 4.06
CA ASP A 298 -19.45 21.65 5.09
C ASP A 298 -18.96 21.30 6.50
N TRP A 299 -19.06 22.27 7.43
CA TRP A 299 -18.59 22.07 8.81
C TRP A 299 -19.52 21.21 9.68
N GLY A 300 -20.69 20.82 9.16
CA GLY A 300 -21.62 19.93 9.87
C GLY A 300 -21.04 18.56 10.18
N LEU A 301 -20.14 18.05 9.33
CA LEU A 301 -19.38 16.83 9.59
C LEU A 301 -17.90 17.06 9.25
N ASN A 302 -17.07 17.05 10.28
CA ASN A 302 -15.63 17.21 10.14
C ASN A 302 -14.89 16.40 11.21
N TYR A 303 -13.65 16.00 10.91
CA TYR A 303 -12.82 15.22 11.80
C TYR A 303 -11.49 15.92 12.05
N GLY A 304 -11.01 15.84 13.30
CA GLY A 304 -9.71 16.27 13.76
C GLY A 304 -9.21 15.27 14.80
N ASP A 305 -8.05 15.52 15.38
CA ASP A 305 -7.40 14.64 16.36
C ASP A 305 -7.21 15.38 17.68
N SER A 306 -8.03 15.04 18.68
CA SER A 306 -7.96 15.63 20.02
C SER A 306 -7.03 14.81 20.89
N GLY A 307 -5.79 15.22 20.97
CA GLY A 307 -4.78 14.51 21.75
C GLY A 307 -3.55 14.12 20.96
N ALA A 308 -3.60 14.27 19.64
CA ALA A 308 -2.52 13.91 18.71
C ALA A 308 -2.10 12.44 18.89
N ASP A 309 -3.08 11.54 19.00
CA ASP A 309 -2.87 10.11 19.22
C ASP A 309 -3.06 9.25 17.97
N GLY A 310 -3.39 9.90 16.83
CA GLY A 310 -3.62 9.24 15.54
C GLY A 310 -5.05 8.76 15.31
N SER A 311 -5.95 9.04 16.26
CA SER A 311 -7.39 8.76 16.17
C SER A 311 -8.17 10.03 15.84
N LEU A 312 -9.23 9.90 15.08
CA LEU A 312 -10.06 11.03 14.67
C LEU A 312 -11.35 11.11 15.46
N GLU A 313 -11.71 12.32 15.91
CA GLU A 313 -13.00 12.62 16.52
C GLU A 313 -13.80 13.58 15.65
N ASN A 314 -15.12 13.38 15.65
CA ASN A 314 -16.03 14.33 15.04
C ASN A 314 -15.94 15.68 15.77
N GLY A 315 -15.59 16.73 15.04
CA GLY A 315 -15.33 18.05 15.60
C GLY A 315 -14.04 18.16 16.42
N GLY A 316 -13.15 17.13 16.41
CA GLY A 316 -11.89 17.09 17.14
C GLY A 316 -10.96 18.27 16.85
N ASP A 317 -9.83 18.36 17.57
CA ASP A 317 -8.87 19.45 17.43
C ASP A 317 -8.19 19.46 16.05
N ASN A 318 -7.60 20.58 15.67
CA ASN A 318 -6.89 20.68 14.41
C ASN A 318 -5.61 19.85 14.45
N ILE A 319 -5.29 19.19 13.33
CA ILE A 319 -4.09 18.39 13.14
C ILE A 319 -2.95 19.30 12.68
N ALA A 320 -1.89 19.44 13.49
CA ALA A 320 -0.71 20.20 13.12
C ALA A 320 0.13 19.47 12.08
N ILE A 321 0.59 20.18 11.05
CA ILE A 321 1.43 19.63 9.98
C ILE A 321 2.55 20.59 9.61
N SER A 322 3.73 20.08 9.30
CA SER A 322 4.84 20.84 8.74
C SER A 322 4.72 20.99 7.22
N ALA A 323 5.37 21.99 6.67
CA ALA A 323 5.45 22.15 5.22
C ALA A 323 6.12 20.94 4.56
N GLY A 324 5.51 20.41 3.50
CA GLY A 324 6.01 19.23 2.79
C GLY A 324 5.06 18.74 1.72
N ASN A 325 5.48 17.69 1.02
CA ASN A 325 4.63 16.94 0.09
C ASN A 325 4.22 15.62 0.73
N TYR A 326 2.94 15.33 0.71
CA TYR A 326 2.38 14.20 1.45
C TYR A 326 1.42 13.37 0.61
N LEU A 327 1.50 12.06 0.78
CA LEU A 327 0.37 11.17 0.62
C LEU A 327 -0.46 11.27 1.91
N VAL A 328 -1.71 11.69 1.76
CA VAL A 328 -2.68 11.73 2.85
C VAL A 328 -3.60 10.52 2.72
N ILE A 329 -3.72 9.74 3.79
CA ILE A 329 -4.64 8.61 3.89
C ILE A 329 -5.65 8.94 4.99
N PHE A 330 -6.91 8.72 4.72
CA PHE A 330 -8.02 8.98 5.64
C PHE A 330 -9.04 7.85 5.57
N ASN A 331 -9.36 7.26 6.70
CA ASN A 331 -10.40 6.25 6.80
C ASN A 331 -11.51 6.71 7.75
N PRO A 332 -12.69 7.10 7.22
CA PRO A 332 -13.81 7.59 8.03
C PRO A 332 -14.53 6.48 8.82
N ILE A 333 -14.26 5.19 8.52
CA ILE A 333 -14.88 4.05 9.21
C ILE A 333 -14.06 3.68 10.45
N THR A 334 -12.74 3.53 10.29
CA THR A 334 -11.83 3.24 11.41
C THR A 334 -11.42 4.48 12.18
N LEU A 335 -11.76 5.68 11.68
CA LEU A 335 -11.40 6.97 12.25
C LEU A 335 -9.88 7.13 12.40
N THR A 336 -9.13 6.76 11.36
CA THR A 336 -7.67 6.85 11.31
C THR A 336 -7.20 7.69 10.15
N TYR A 337 -5.99 8.21 10.25
CA TYR A 337 -5.35 8.97 9.19
C TYR A 337 -3.83 8.80 9.21
N SER A 338 -3.17 9.10 8.09
CA SER A 338 -1.73 9.30 8.04
C SER A 338 -1.33 10.40 7.06
N PHE A 339 -0.15 10.98 7.30
CA PHE A 339 0.55 11.88 6.39
C PHE A 339 1.93 11.27 6.14
N GLU A 340 2.17 10.79 4.93
CA GLU A 340 3.41 10.14 4.53
C GLU A 340 4.16 11.06 3.57
N GLU A 341 5.38 11.49 3.94
CA GLU A 341 6.21 12.31 3.05
C GLU A 341 6.53 11.54 1.77
N MET A 342 6.33 12.17 0.62
CA MET A 342 6.63 11.57 -0.67
C MET A 342 7.01 12.60 -1.73
N ASP A 343 7.71 12.14 -2.75
CA ASP A 343 7.90 12.91 -3.97
C ASP A 343 6.59 12.97 -4.78
N VAL A 344 6.22 14.15 -5.23
CA VAL A 344 4.97 14.37 -5.97
C VAL A 344 5.23 14.82 -7.40
N TRP A 345 4.49 14.25 -8.35
CA TRP A 345 4.49 14.69 -9.72
C TRP A 345 3.43 15.75 -9.95
N GLY A 346 3.76 16.75 -10.77
CA GLY A 346 2.84 17.84 -11.08
C GLY A 346 2.87 18.28 -12.53
N LEU A 347 1.70 18.64 -13.02
CA LEU A 347 1.48 19.21 -14.33
C LEU A 347 1.67 20.73 -14.28
N VAL A 348 2.52 21.27 -15.15
CA VAL A 348 2.87 22.69 -15.22
C VAL A 348 2.94 23.13 -16.68
N GLY A 349 2.69 24.38 -16.95
CA GLY A 349 2.82 24.88 -18.32
C GLY A 349 1.91 26.06 -18.65
N SER A 350 2.16 26.72 -19.78
CA SER A 350 1.36 27.86 -20.23
C SER A 350 -0.12 27.54 -20.46
N SER A 351 -0.45 26.25 -20.63
CA SER A 351 -1.82 25.78 -20.79
C SER A 351 -2.55 25.55 -19.47
N THR A 352 -1.83 25.46 -18.35
CA THR A 352 -2.43 25.28 -17.01
C THR A 352 -2.87 26.63 -16.42
N ALA A 353 -3.78 26.59 -15.45
CA ALA A 353 -4.32 27.79 -14.80
C ALA A 353 -3.21 28.66 -14.13
N ASN A 354 -2.15 28.01 -13.61
CA ASN A 354 -1.08 28.66 -12.87
C ASN A 354 0.21 28.91 -13.72
N GLY A 355 0.16 28.58 -15.00
CA GLY A 355 1.30 28.78 -15.89
C GLY A 355 2.54 27.97 -15.49
N TRP A 356 3.72 28.51 -15.78
CA TRP A 356 5.01 27.86 -15.49
C TRP A 356 5.49 28.01 -14.05
N ASP A 357 4.89 28.93 -13.30
CA ASP A 357 5.29 29.22 -11.90
C ASP A 357 4.66 28.25 -10.90
N GLY A 358 3.47 27.73 -11.19
CA GLY A 358 2.71 26.84 -10.31
C GLY A 358 1.88 27.60 -9.27
N PRO A 359 1.32 26.92 -8.26
CA PRO A 359 1.52 25.51 -7.92
C PRO A 359 1.03 24.59 -9.03
N ASN A 360 1.68 23.43 -9.15
CA ASN A 360 1.32 22.43 -10.15
C ASN A 360 0.01 21.73 -9.78
N GLN A 361 -0.75 21.31 -10.81
CA GLN A 361 -1.80 20.32 -10.59
C GLN A 361 -1.14 18.97 -10.32
N LYS A 362 -1.46 18.33 -9.17
CA LYS A 362 -0.81 17.10 -8.75
C LYS A 362 -1.40 15.88 -9.45
N PHE A 363 -0.52 14.99 -9.84
CA PHE A 363 -0.87 13.64 -10.26
C PHE A 363 -1.14 12.78 -9.03
N ILE A 364 -2.19 11.97 -9.09
CA ILE A 364 -2.54 10.99 -8.07
C ILE A 364 -1.91 9.64 -8.49
N PRO A 365 -1.13 8.98 -7.63
CA PRO A 365 -0.62 7.63 -7.92
C PRO A 365 -1.77 6.62 -8.00
N ASP A 366 -1.59 5.58 -8.81
CA ASP A 366 -2.43 4.40 -8.75
C ASP A 366 -2.07 3.65 -7.45
N PHE A 367 -2.97 3.67 -6.49
CA PHE A 367 -2.77 3.05 -5.17
C PHE A 367 -2.98 1.53 -5.17
N GLY A 368 -3.35 0.96 -6.31
CA GLY A 368 -3.73 -0.44 -6.41
C GLY A 368 -2.70 -1.32 -7.10
N ILE A 369 -2.91 -1.58 -8.37
CA ILE A 369 -2.24 -2.66 -9.09
C ILE A 369 -1.06 -2.15 -9.91
N ASN A 370 -1.08 -0.89 -10.35
CA ASN A 370 -0.10 -0.35 -11.29
C ASN A 370 0.88 0.58 -10.59
N GLU A 371 1.80 0.01 -9.86
CA GLU A 371 2.92 0.78 -9.31
C GLU A 371 3.59 1.64 -10.40
N ASN A 372 3.96 2.88 -10.06
CA ASN A 372 4.54 3.86 -10.98
C ASN A 372 3.59 4.42 -12.05
N HIS A 373 2.29 4.19 -11.97
CA HIS A 373 1.27 4.91 -12.72
C HIS A 373 0.71 6.07 -11.90
N TYR A 374 0.49 7.20 -12.58
CA TYR A 374 -0.05 8.40 -11.95
C TYR A 374 -1.05 9.04 -12.91
N TYR A 375 -2.11 9.64 -12.40
CA TYR A 375 -3.14 10.22 -13.25
C TYR A 375 -3.68 11.55 -12.73
N ILE A 376 -4.16 12.37 -13.67
CA ILE A 376 -5.03 13.50 -13.41
C ILE A 376 -6.30 13.28 -14.23
N ASN A 377 -7.45 13.24 -13.58
CA ASN A 377 -8.74 13.18 -14.24
C ASN A 377 -9.33 14.59 -14.35
N GLY A 378 -9.77 14.94 -15.54
CA GLY A 378 -10.45 16.21 -15.77
C GLY A 378 -9.56 17.46 -15.73
N ALA A 379 -8.29 17.37 -16.15
CA ALA A 379 -7.43 18.53 -16.28
C ALA A 379 -7.98 19.52 -17.33
N VAL A 380 -8.35 20.73 -16.93
CA VAL A 380 -8.77 21.78 -17.85
C VAL A 380 -7.54 22.53 -18.34
N LEU A 381 -7.26 22.42 -19.63
CA LEU A 381 -6.12 23.03 -20.29
C LEU A 381 -6.57 24.07 -21.33
N ASN A 382 -5.78 25.12 -21.50
CA ASN A 382 -5.90 26.09 -22.58
C ASN A 382 -4.96 25.69 -23.73
N ASP A 383 -5.06 26.38 -24.89
CA ASP A 383 -4.03 26.27 -25.92
C ASP A 383 -2.68 26.68 -25.34
N GLY A 384 -1.66 25.86 -25.52
CA GLY A 384 -0.33 26.13 -24.97
C GLY A 384 0.53 24.89 -24.85
N GLU A 385 1.37 24.87 -23.84
CA GLU A 385 2.36 23.82 -23.62
C GLU A 385 2.33 23.33 -22.17
N ILE A 386 2.69 22.08 -21.96
CA ILE A 386 2.84 21.46 -20.65
C ILE A 386 4.21 20.81 -20.48
N LYS A 387 4.59 20.61 -19.23
CA LYS A 387 5.65 19.71 -18.75
C LYS A 387 5.20 19.05 -17.46
N ILE A 388 5.90 18.00 -17.12
CA ILE A 388 5.75 17.30 -15.84
C ILE A 388 6.99 17.62 -15.01
N ARG A 389 6.83 17.99 -13.74
CA ARG A 389 7.97 18.18 -12.84
C ARG A 389 7.70 17.61 -11.45
N GLN A 390 8.78 17.29 -10.74
CA GLN A 390 8.70 16.72 -9.39
C GLN A 390 8.80 17.84 -8.36
N ASN A 391 7.99 17.74 -7.29
CA ASN A 391 8.05 18.61 -6.10
C ASN A 391 7.95 20.12 -6.42
N ASP A 392 7.19 20.51 -7.45
CA ASP A 392 7.08 21.89 -7.93
C ASP A 392 8.43 22.53 -8.31
N ALA A 393 9.47 21.74 -8.51
CA ALA A 393 10.84 22.17 -8.81
C ALA A 393 11.30 21.75 -10.21
N TRP A 394 12.24 22.50 -10.79
CA TRP A 394 12.77 22.21 -12.12
C TRP A 394 13.95 21.22 -12.13
N ALA A 395 14.41 20.77 -10.94
CA ALA A 395 15.54 19.84 -10.83
C ALA A 395 15.28 18.51 -11.53
N VAL A 396 14.04 18.00 -11.40
CA VAL A 396 13.58 16.81 -12.13
C VAL A 396 12.32 17.19 -12.89
N ASN A 397 12.40 17.17 -14.20
CA ASN A 397 11.27 17.47 -15.07
C ASN A 397 11.31 16.65 -16.36
N TYR A 398 10.13 16.37 -16.91
CA TYR A 398 9.95 15.63 -18.14
C TYR A 398 9.17 16.45 -19.17
N GLY A 399 9.49 16.23 -20.43
CA GLY A 399 8.77 16.67 -21.60
C GLY A 399 8.90 15.61 -22.68
N SER A 400 8.50 15.89 -23.91
CA SER A 400 8.65 14.96 -25.03
C SER A 400 9.36 15.63 -26.18
N SER A 401 10.56 15.13 -26.54
CA SER A 401 11.31 15.63 -27.68
C SER A 401 10.84 15.03 -29.00
N SER A 402 10.06 13.97 -28.95
CA SER A 402 9.49 13.22 -30.06
C SER A 402 7.95 13.24 -30.08
N PHE A 403 7.35 14.29 -29.51
CA PHE A 403 5.89 14.38 -29.38
C PHE A 403 5.17 14.25 -30.72
N ASP A 404 4.26 13.29 -30.80
CA ASP A 404 3.36 13.09 -31.95
C ASP A 404 1.92 13.40 -31.55
N SER A 405 1.36 14.48 -32.07
CA SER A 405 -0.01 14.90 -31.81
C SER A 405 -1.09 13.95 -32.38
N ALA A 406 -0.72 13.00 -33.24
CA ALA A 406 -1.62 11.97 -33.75
C ALA A 406 -1.68 10.75 -32.83
N SER A 407 -0.74 10.63 -31.87
CA SER A 407 -0.72 9.58 -30.87
C SER A 407 -1.29 10.09 -29.54
N THR A 408 -2.13 9.29 -28.89
CA THR A 408 -2.58 9.58 -27.52
C THR A 408 -1.47 9.38 -26.50
N THR A 409 -0.53 8.44 -26.76
CA THR A 409 0.58 8.12 -25.86
C THR A 409 1.91 8.52 -26.49
N ASN A 410 2.73 9.24 -25.74
CA ASN A 410 4.04 9.72 -26.15
C ASN A 410 5.12 9.39 -25.12
N GLU A 411 6.35 9.11 -25.58
CA GLU A 411 7.49 8.93 -24.68
C GLU A 411 7.89 10.26 -24.04
N LEU A 412 8.38 10.18 -22.81
CA LEU A 412 8.90 11.31 -22.05
C LEU A 412 10.41 11.25 -21.91
N ASP A 413 11.05 12.40 -22.11
CA ASP A 413 12.48 12.59 -21.92
C ASP A 413 12.75 13.45 -20.68
N LEU A 414 13.73 13.06 -19.87
CA LEU A 414 14.25 13.93 -18.81
C LEU A 414 14.77 15.23 -19.42
N ASN A 415 14.26 16.38 -18.96
CA ASN A 415 14.51 17.69 -19.54
C ASN A 415 14.07 17.83 -21.01
N GLY A 416 13.17 16.97 -21.50
CA GLY A 416 12.66 16.99 -22.88
C GLY A 416 11.95 18.29 -23.25
N SER A 417 11.57 18.42 -24.52
CA SER A 417 10.84 19.58 -25.03
C SER A 417 9.47 19.74 -24.38
N ASN A 418 8.94 20.95 -24.40
CA ASN A 418 7.56 21.20 -23.97
C ASN A 418 6.59 20.44 -24.88
N ILE A 419 5.51 19.92 -24.29
CA ILE A 419 4.46 19.15 -24.96
C ILE A 419 3.33 20.11 -25.36
N PRO A 420 3.07 20.32 -26.65
CA PRO A 420 1.98 21.19 -27.08
C PRO A 420 0.61 20.53 -26.82
N VAL A 421 -0.35 21.32 -26.35
CA VAL A 421 -1.72 20.88 -26.12
C VAL A 421 -2.69 21.93 -26.64
N ILE A 422 -3.89 21.50 -27.05
CA ILE A 422 -5.00 22.37 -27.44
C ILE A 422 -6.01 22.46 -26.30
N SER A 423 -6.78 23.56 -26.24
CA SER A 423 -7.77 23.75 -25.18
C SER A 423 -8.77 22.60 -25.08
N GLY A 424 -9.10 22.19 -23.87
CA GLY A 424 -10.03 21.10 -23.56
C GLY A 424 -9.86 20.57 -22.17
N THR A 425 -10.68 19.57 -21.84
CA THR A 425 -10.56 18.78 -20.63
C THR A 425 -9.85 17.47 -20.96
N TYR A 426 -8.92 17.06 -20.13
CA TYR A 426 -8.09 15.88 -20.37
C TYR A 426 -8.06 14.95 -19.18
N ASN A 427 -8.04 13.64 -19.46
CA ASN A 427 -7.46 12.66 -18.55
C ASN A 427 -6.00 12.42 -18.95
N ILE A 428 -5.10 12.54 -18.00
CA ILE A 428 -3.66 12.45 -18.23
C ILE A 428 -3.10 11.32 -17.40
N ILE A 429 -2.39 10.40 -18.03
CA ILE A 429 -1.74 9.27 -17.37
C ILE A 429 -0.23 9.39 -17.56
N LEU A 430 0.53 9.24 -16.48
CA LEU A 430 1.97 9.04 -16.50
C LEU A 430 2.27 7.58 -16.17
N ASP A 431 3.12 6.96 -16.94
CA ASP A 431 3.60 5.60 -16.71
C ASP A 431 5.13 5.60 -16.65
N PHE A 432 5.67 5.29 -15.47
CA PHE A 432 7.09 5.13 -15.19
C PHE A 432 7.50 3.66 -15.01
N SER A 433 6.63 2.70 -15.33
CA SER A 433 6.91 1.26 -15.19
C SER A 433 7.81 0.72 -16.29
N GLY A 434 7.80 1.36 -17.47
CA GLY A 434 8.57 0.95 -18.63
C GLY A 434 10.02 1.42 -18.61
N ALA A 435 10.81 0.97 -19.61
CA ALA A 435 12.19 1.43 -19.81
C ALA A 435 12.28 2.93 -20.15
N SER A 436 11.27 3.48 -20.81
CA SER A 436 11.07 4.91 -21.07
C SER A 436 9.73 5.32 -20.46
N PRO A 437 9.70 6.39 -19.64
CA PRO A 437 8.44 6.93 -19.16
C PRO A 437 7.54 7.41 -20.29
N THR A 438 6.23 7.32 -20.11
CA THR A 438 5.24 7.79 -21.08
C THR A 438 4.22 8.73 -20.48
N ILE A 439 3.62 9.58 -21.35
CA ILE A 439 2.43 10.36 -21.05
C ILE A 439 1.33 9.99 -22.03
N THR A 440 0.15 9.75 -21.50
CA THR A 440 -1.07 9.54 -22.29
C THR A 440 -2.04 10.68 -22.06
N LEU A 441 -2.53 11.29 -23.13
CA LEU A 441 -3.43 12.44 -23.12
C LEU A 441 -4.77 12.06 -23.77
N TYR A 442 -5.81 11.86 -22.98
CA TYR A 442 -7.17 11.64 -23.45
C TYR A 442 -7.98 12.91 -23.33
N LYS A 443 -8.34 13.51 -24.45
CA LYS A 443 -9.21 14.70 -24.50
C LYS A 443 -10.67 14.29 -24.52
N TRP A 444 -11.49 14.97 -23.71
CA TRP A 444 -12.96 14.79 -23.64
C TRP A 444 -13.66 15.57 -24.73
#